data_d82834a44088abaa1386281a2d113ef1
#
_entry.id   d82834a44088abaa1386281a2d113ef1
#
_cell.length_a   1.000
_cell.length_b   1.000
_cell.length_c   1.000
_cell.angle_alpha   90.00
_cell.angle_beta   90.00
_cell.angle_gamma   90.00
#
_symmetry.space_group_name_H-M   'P 1'
#
loop_
_entity.id
_entity.type
_entity.pdbx_description
1 polymer ?
#
loop_
_entity_poly.entity_id
_entity_poly.type
_entity_poly.pdbx_seq_one_letter_code
_entity_poly.pdbx_strand_id
1 'polypeptide(L)'
;MPDIDEIRQHLRSTGIMSKTHNLRLTSHPGPFNVLTSPRPHVVTNCVRDLTDHGDVFDMMNLSRTPYNKINIHIGGAYGDKESAMKRFCENFELLPDSVKSRLTVENDDKASMYSVKDLYYGVYERIGIPIVFDYHHHKFCSGDMSEQEALEMAISTWPSDITPAVHYSESRRKEQLDETIRVQAHSDYIYDEIDTYGHDI
;
A
#
# COMPACT_ATOMS: atom_id res chain seq x y z
N MET A 1 1.56 -13.98 -28.48
CA MET A 1 1.22 -12.95 -27.49
C MET A 1 -0.10 -12.34 -27.91
N PRO A 2 -1.01 -12.01 -26.98
CA PRO A 2 -2.15 -11.19 -27.32
C PRO A 2 -1.67 -9.89 -28.00
N ASP A 3 -2.49 -9.34 -28.88
CA ASP A 3 -2.17 -8.11 -29.58
C ASP A 3 -2.06 -6.97 -28.54
N ILE A 4 -0.89 -6.37 -28.42
CA ILE A 4 -0.63 -5.29 -27.45
C ILE A 4 -1.51 -4.06 -27.72
N ASP A 5 -1.91 -3.83 -28.97
CA ASP A 5 -2.77 -2.71 -29.32
C ASP A 5 -4.22 -2.96 -28.89
N GLU A 6 -4.69 -4.20 -28.96
CA GLU A 6 -5.99 -4.59 -28.40
C GLU A 6 -6.01 -4.43 -26.87
N ILE A 7 -4.95 -4.87 -26.17
CA ILE A 7 -4.81 -4.69 -24.72
C ILE A 7 -4.84 -3.19 -24.36
N ARG A 8 -4.09 -2.36 -25.06
CA ARG A 8 -4.08 -0.90 -24.85
C ARG A 8 -5.45 -0.29 -25.04
N GLN A 9 -6.19 -0.73 -26.06
CA GLN A 9 -7.55 -0.24 -26.30
C GLN A 9 -8.50 -0.58 -25.16
N HIS A 10 -8.45 -1.82 -24.64
CA HIS A 10 -9.26 -2.22 -23.49
C HIS A 10 -8.89 -1.45 -22.22
N LEU A 11 -7.60 -1.29 -21.93
CA LEU A 11 -7.14 -0.51 -20.79
C LEU A 11 -7.58 0.97 -20.88
N ARG A 12 -7.48 1.60 -22.06
CA ARG A 12 -8.00 2.95 -22.29
C ARG A 12 -9.50 3.04 -22.02
N SER A 13 -10.27 2.08 -22.49
CA SER A 13 -11.72 2.04 -22.27
C SER A 13 -12.04 1.91 -20.79
N THR A 14 -11.29 1.08 -20.05
CA THR A 14 -11.41 0.96 -18.59
C THR A 14 -11.10 2.28 -17.88
N GLY A 15 -10.05 2.97 -18.27
CA GLY A 15 -9.71 4.28 -17.71
C GLY A 15 -10.77 5.37 -18.01
N ILE A 16 -11.39 5.35 -19.20
CA ILE A 16 -12.52 6.24 -19.51
C ILE A 16 -13.72 5.90 -18.61
N MET A 17 -14.04 4.62 -18.47
CA MET A 17 -15.15 4.15 -17.62
C MET A 17 -14.94 4.58 -16.16
N SER A 18 -13.72 4.43 -15.63
CA SER A 18 -13.43 4.82 -14.24
C SER A 18 -13.69 6.33 -14.02
N LYS A 19 -13.26 7.18 -14.97
CA LYS A 19 -13.50 8.62 -14.90
C LYS A 19 -14.98 8.97 -15.05
N THR A 20 -15.69 8.31 -15.97
CA THR A 20 -17.12 8.54 -16.21
C THR A 20 -17.97 8.20 -14.98
N HIS A 21 -17.60 7.17 -14.25
CA HIS A 21 -18.33 6.69 -13.06
C HIS A 21 -17.70 7.14 -11.74
N ASN A 22 -16.72 8.04 -11.77
CA ASN A 22 -16.00 8.52 -10.60
C ASN A 22 -15.44 7.39 -9.73
N LEU A 23 -14.82 6.37 -10.36
CA LEU A 23 -14.22 5.24 -9.67
C LEU A 23 -12.72 5.49 -9.43
N ARG A 24 -12.30 5.34 -8.20
CA ARG A 24 -10.90 5.37 -7.81
C ARG A 24 -10.26 3.99 -8.03
N LEU A 25 -9.44 3.85 -9.06
CA LEU A 25 -8.74 2.60 -9.34
C LEU A 25 -7.40 2.58 -8.62
N THR A 26 -7.12 1.48 -7.92
CA THR A 26 -5.89 1.26 -7.17
C THR A 26 -5.34 -0.14 -7.43
N SER A 27 -4.07 -0.36 -7.12
CA SER A 27 -3.42 -1.66 -7.21
C SER A 27 -2.77 -2.02 -5.88
N HIS A 28 -2.85 -3.29 -5.52
CA HIS A 28 -2.12 -3.87 -4.39
C HIS A 28 -1.30 -5.07 -4.90
N PRO A 29 -0.06 -4.83 -5.36
CA PRO A 29 0.85 -5.87 -5.83
C PRO A 29 1.08 -6.95 -4.78
N GLY A 30 1.40 -8.16 -5.22
CA GLY A 30 1.61 -9.29 -4.31
C GLY A 30 2.78 -9.11 -3.35
N PRO A 31 2.85 -9.96 -2.29
CA PRO A 31 3.81 -9.81 -1.18
C PRO A 31 5.28 -10.07 -1.58
N PHE A 32 5.54 -10.36 -2.84
CA PHE A 32 6.89 -10.56 -3.36
C PHE A 32 7.60 -9.26 -3.73
N ASN A 33 6.90 -8.12 -3.68
CA ASN A 33 7.43 -6.79 -3.93
C ASN A 33 8.18 -6.26 -2.70
N VAL A 34 9.44 -6.67 -2.56
CA VAL A 34 10.26 -6.49 -1.34
C VAL A 34 11.45 -5.59 -1.64
N LEU A 35 11.25 -4.27 -1.70
CA LEU A 35 12.33 -3.29 -1.93
C LEU A 35 13.34 -3.24 -0.77
N THR A 36 12.99 -3.74 0.43
CA THR A 36 13.94 -3.87 1.56
C THR A 36 14.96 -4.97 1.37
N SER A 37 14.83 -5.81 0.34
CA SER A 37 15.67 -7.01 0.18
C SER A 37 17.17 -6.66 0.04
N PRO A 38 18.07 -7.35 0.78
CA PRO A 38 19.50 -7.22 0.58
C PRO A 38 20.00 -7.96 -0.69
N ARG A 39 19.12 -8.64 -1.43
CA ARG A 39 19.46 -9.44 -2.62
C ARG A 39 19.15 -8.65 -3.89
N PRO A 40 20.16 -8.26 -4.71
CA PRO A 40 19.92 -7.42 -5.89
C PRO A 40 18.93 -7.99 -6.90
N HIS A 41 18.95 -9.31 -7.15
CA HIS A 41 18.02 -9.93 -8.09
C HIS A 41 16.55 -9.86 -7.62
N VAL A 42 16.28 -9.86 -6.30
CA VAL A 42 14.93 -9.69 -5.74
C VAL A 42 14.47 -8.26 -5.98
N VAL A 43 15.33 -7.27 -5.75
CA VAL A 43 15.04 -5.86 -6.02
C VAL A 43 14.77 -5.64 -7.52
N THR A 44 15.59 -6.21 -8.40
CA THR A 44 15.38 -6.11 -9.86
C THR A 44 14.02 -6.68 -10.28
N ASN A 45 13.61 -7.83 -9.72
CA ASN A 45 12.29 -8.42 -10.02
C ASN A 45 11.15 -7.54 -9.47
N CYS A 46 11.31 -6.98 -8.27
CA CYS A 46 10.36 -6.06 -7.67
C CYS A 46 10.19 -4.79 -8.53
N VAL A 47 11.28 -4.17 -8.96
CA VAL A 47 11.24 -2.99 -9.84
C VAL A 47 10.51 -3.30 -11.13
N ARG A 48 10.75 -4.48 -11.74
CA ARG A 48 10.05 -4.88 -12.97
C ARG A 48 8.55 -5.07 -12.74
N ASP A 49 8.16 -5.79 -11.71
CA ASP A 49 6.75 -6.04 -11.39
C ASP A 49 5.99 -4.73 -11.09
N LEU A 50 6.59 -3.85 -10.29
CA LEU A 50 6.00 -2.53 -10.02
C LEU A 50 5.94 -1.65 -11.29
N THR A 51 6.92 -1.77 -12.19
CA THR A 51 6.90 -1.05 -13.48
C THR A 51 5.70 -1.51 -14.33
N ASP A 52 5.43 -2.81 -14.39
CA ASP A 52 4.28 -3.35 -15.11
C ASP A 52 2.95 -2.76 -14.57
N HIS A 53 2.80 -2.60 -13.25
CA HIS A 53 1.65 -1.91 -12.65
C HIS A 53 1.57 -0.44 -13.05
N GLY A 54 2.69 0.28 -13.03
CA GLY A 54 2.77 1.68 -13.47
C GLY A 54 2.39 1.85 -14.93
N ASP A 55 2.87 0.97 -15.81
CA ASP A 55 2.58 0.98 -17.25
C ASP A 55 1.10 0.68 -17.54
N VAL A 56 0.50 -0.25 -16.83
CA VAL A 56 -0.94 -0.54 -16.92
C VAL A 56 -1.76 0.70 -16.56
N PHE A 57 -1.42 1.41 -15.49
CA PHE A 57 -2.10 2.65 -15.09
C PHE A 57 -1.89 3.78 -16.10
N ASP A 58 -0.72 3.89 -16.71
CA ASP A 58 -0.44 4.85 -17.77
C ASP A 58 -1.24 4.52 -19.06
N MET A 59 -1.34 3.22 -19.42
CA MET A 59 -2.18 2.79 -20.55
C MET A 59 -3.67 3.08 -20.31
N MET A 60 -4.14 3.04 -19.07
CA MET A 60 -5.48 3.49 -18.67
C MET A 60 -5.63 5.01 -18.67
N ASN A 61 -4.56 5.77 -18.86
CA ASN A 61 -4.53 7.23 -18.73
C ASN A 61 -5.02 7.72 -17.34
N LEU A 62 -4.63 7.01 -16.28
CA LEU A 62 -4.89 7.40 -14.89
C LEU A 62 -3.88 8.45 -14.41
N SER A 63 -4.26 9.23 -13.40
CA SER A 63 -3.36 10.24 -12.84
C SER A 63 -2.09 9.61 -12.23
N ARG A 64 -0.96 10.31 -12.37
CA ARG A 64 0.29 9.95 -11.71
C ARG A 64 0.36 10.60 -10.33
N THR A 65 -0.59 10.23 -9.48
CA THR A 65 -0.70 10.71 -8.09
C THR A 65 -1.14 9.56 -7.18
N PRO A 66 -1.01 9.67 -5.86
CA PRO A 66 -1.50 8.67 -4.91
C PRO A 66 -3.02 8.44 -4.95
N TYR A 67 -3.79 9.26 -5.68
CA TYR A 67 -5.20 8.98 -5.95
C TYR A 67 -5.37 7.63 -6.64
N ASN A 68 -4.52 7.33 -7.63
CA ASN A 68 -4.45 6.00 -8.25
C ASN A 68 -3.24 5.24 -7.71
N LYS A 69 -3.32 4.87 -6.42
CA LYS A 69 -2.20 4.29 -5.68
C LYS A 69 -1.78 2.89 -6.17
N ILE A 70 -0.48 2.65 -6.08
CA ILE A 70 0.12 1.32 -6.07
C ILE A 70 0.57 1.11 -4.62
N ASN A 71 -0.15 0.26 -3.87
CA ASN A 71 0.08 0.08 -2.43
C ASN A 71 0.87 -1.18 -2.16
N ILE A 72 1.94 -1.08 -1.37
CA ILE A 72 2.76 -2.24 -1.00
C ILE A 72 3.14 -2.21 0.49
N HIS A 73 3.43 -3.38 1.05
CA HIS A 73 4.25 -3.48 2.25
C HIS A 73 5.72 -3.31 1.87
N ILE A 74 6.52 -2.65 2.72
CA ILE A 74 7.92 -2.38 2.36
C ILE A 74 8.81 -3.64 2.32
N GLY A 75 8.36 -4.74 2.95
CA GLY A 75 9.02 -6.04 2.93
C GLY A 75 9.67 -6.43 4.25
N GLY A 76 10.63 -7.36 4.24
CA GLY A 76 11.20 -7.94 5.45
C GLY A 76 12.17 -7.01 6.20
N ALA A 77 12.22 -7.16 7.52
CA ALA A 77 13.16 -6.43 8.39
C ALA A 77 14.60 -7.00 8.37
N TYR A 78 14.75 -8.26 8.01
CA TYR A 78 16.08 -8.94 7.92
C TYR A 78 16.95 -8.81 9.19
N GLY A 79 16.32 -8.76 10.37
CA GLY A 79 16.99 -8.61 11.66
C GLY A 79 17.34 -7.17 12.06
N ASP A 80 17.18 -6.20 11.15
CA ASP A 80 17.45 -4.77 11.38
C ASP A 80 16.47 -3.91 10.57
N LYS A 81 15.43 -3.42 11.24
CA LYS A 81 14.38 -2.59 10.65
C LYS A 81 14.93 -1.30 10.03
N GLU A 82 15.86 -0.64 10.72
CA GLU A 82 16.39 0.65 10.27
C GLU A 82 17.17 0.50 8.97
N SER A 83 18.09 -0.46 8.93
CA SER A 83 18.83 -0.77 7.69
C SER A 83 17.91 -1.23 6.56
N ALA A 84 16.82 -1.93 6.86
CA ALA A 84 15.86 -2.35 5.85
C ALA A 84 15.07 -1.16 5.29
N MET A 85 14.58 -0.25 6.12
CA MET A 85 13.91 0.99 5.67
C MET A 85 14.86 1.89 4.86
N LYS A 86 16.13 1.98 5.25
CA LYS A 86 17.14 2.69 4.46
C LYS A 86 17.28 2.08 3.07
N ARG A 87 17.43 0.75 2.96
CA ARG A 87 17.49 0.06 1.66
C ARG A 87 16.22 0.27 0.83
N PHE A 88 15.05 0.29 1.47
CA PHE A 88 13.80 0.61 0.78
C PHE A 88 13.90 1.98 0.11
N CYS A 89 14.30 3.02 0.84
CA CYS A 89 14.44 4.37 0.31
C CYS A 89 15.49 4.44 -0.81
N GLU A 90 16.62 3.76 -0.67
CA GLU A 90 17.65 3.67 -1.71
C GLU A 90 17.14 2.97 -2.98
N ASN A 91 16.42 1.84 -2.82
CA ASN A 91 15.88 1.07 -3.94
C ASN A 91 14.65 1.73 -4.58
N PHE A 92 13.92 2.58 -3.85
CA PHE A 92 12.85 3.42 -4.40
C PHE A 92 13.34 4.29 -5.57
N GLU A 93 14.58 4.75 -5.53
CA GLU A 93 15.16 5.55 -6.60
C GLU A 93 15.30 4.80 -7.94
N LEU A 94 15.28 3.47 -7.91
CA LEU A 94 15.32 2.63 -9.11
C LEU A 94 13.98 2.53 -9.83
N LEU A 95 12.88 2.97 -9.20
CA LEU A 95 11.54 2.90 -9.76
C LEU A 95 11.33 4.00 -10.81
N PRO A 96 10.56 3.73 -11.89
CA PRO A 96 10.17 4.78 -12.84
C PRO A 96 9.18 5.76 -12.22
N ASP A 97 9.06 6.96 -12.81
CA ASP A 97 8.14 8.00 -12.36
C ASP A 97 6.68 7.55 -12.36
N SER A 98 6.30 6.65 -13.28
CA SER A 98 4.95 6.05 -13.34
C SER A 98 4.59 5.28 -12.07
N VAL A 99 5.59 4.78 -11.34
CA VAL A 99 5.44 4.09 -10.05
C VAL A 99 5.66 5.05 -8.89
N LYS A 100 6.80 5.77 -8.86
CA LYS A 100 7.15 6.69 -7.77
C LYS A 100 6.02 7.64 -7.40
N SER A 101 5.36 8.19 -8.40
CA SER A 101 4.26 9.16 -8.23
C SER A 101 2.97 8.55 -7.67
N ARG A 102 2.83 7.24 -7.67
CA ARG A 102 1.64 6.50 -7.23
C ARG A 102 1.88 5.62 -6.02
N LEU A 103 3.16 5.38 -5.67
CA LEU A 103 3.51 4.42 -4.64
C LEU A 103 3.02 4.90 -3.27
N THR A 104 2.42 3.98 -2.53
CA THR A 104 2.09 4.13 -1.12
C THR A 104 2.57 2.91 -0.35
N VAL A 105 2.77 3.06 0.94
CA VAL A 105 3.17 1.96 1.82
C VAL A 105 2.14 1.76 2.92
N GLU A 106 2.03 0.54 3.41
CA GLU A 106 1.05 0.11 4.39
C GLU A 106 1.72 -0.47 5.62
N ASN A 107 1.16 -0.23 6.82
CA ASN A 107 1.63 -0.85 8.06
C ASN A 107 1.37 -2.36 8.06
N ASP A 108 2.20 -3.10 8.79
CA ASP A 108 2.20 -4.57 8.82
C ASP A 108 1.36 -5.15 9.98
N ASP A 109 1.04 -6.46 9.87
CA ASP A 109 0.26 -7.28 10.82
C ASP A 109 1.11 -8.00 11.87
N LYS A 110 2.38 -7.66 12.04
CA LYS A 110 3.31 -8.32 12.97
C LYS A 110 4.14 -7.31 13.75
N ALA A 111 4.21 -7.45 15.05
CA ALA A 111 5.01 -6.58 15.93
C ALA A 111 6.51 -6.50 15.57
N SER A 112 7.05 -7.52 14.87
CA SER A 112 8.43 -7.51 14.37
C SER A 112 8.62 -6.75 13.07
N MET A 113 7.53 -6.32 12.44
CA MET A 113 7.51 -5.59 11.17
C MET A 113 7.25 -4.09 11.40
N TYR A 114 6.65 -3.39 10.46
CA TYR A 114 6.61 -1.94 10.42
C TYR A 114 5.24 -1.40 10.83
N SER A 115 5.22 -0.66 11.93
CA SER A 115 4.08 0.16 12.35
C SER A 115 3.98 1.44 11.50
N VAL A 116 2.87 2.17 11.62
CA VAL A 116 2.76 3.52 11.03
C VAL A 116 3.90 4.42 11.48
N LYS A 117 4.26 4.36 12.77
CA LYS A 117 5.37 5.14 13.34
C LYS A 117 6.72 4.81 12.68
N ASP A 118 7.01 3.51 12.47
CA ASP A 118 8.23 3.09 11.76
C ASP A 118 8.24 3.63 10.33
N LEU A 119 7.12 3.53 9.60
CA LEU A 119 7.00 4.01 8.23
C LEU A 119 7.09 5.53 8.14
N TYR A 120 6.52 6.27 9.08
CA TYR A 120 6.57 7.72 9.11
C TYR A 120 8.02 8.22 9.21
N TYR A 121 8.73 7.80 10.26
CA TYR A 121 10.11 8.25 10.50
C TYR A 121 11.14 7.58 9.59
N GLY A 122 10.93 6.31 9.24
CA GLY A 122 11.89 5.54 8.47
C GLY A 122 11.76 5.67 6.95
N VAL A 123 10.57 6.04 6.46
CA VAL A 123 10.28 6.08 5.01
C VAL A 123 9.72 7.43 4.58
N TYR A 124 8.58 7.88 5.14
CA TYR A 124 7.94 9.12 4.71
C TYR A 124 8.85 10.34 4.85
N GLU A 125 9.48 10.54 6.00
CA GLU A 125 10.39 11.68 6.20
C GLU A 125 11.60 11.70 5.24
N ARG A 126 11.93 10.54 4.63
CA ARG A 126 13.07 10.41 3.72
C ARG A 126 12.68 10.61 2.26
N ILE A 127 11.53 10.10 1.83
CA ILE A 127 11.16 10.05 0.41
C ILE A 127 9.74 10.55 0.12
N GLY A 128 8.96 10.93 1.13
CA GLY A 128 7.68 11.63 0.97
C GLY A 128 6.53 10.78 0.41
N ILE A 129 6.60 9.43 0.44
CA ILE A 129 5.49 8.61 -0.05
C ILE A 129 4.41 8.43 1.01
N PRO A 130 3.10 8.49 0.65
CA PRO A 130 2.02 8.40 1.61
C PRO A 130 1.89 7.01 2.25
N ILE A 131 1.37 7.00 3.47
CA ILE A 131 1.08 5.80 4.25
C ILE A 131 -0.42 5.50 4.16
N VAL A 132 -0.75 4.27 3.76
CA VAL A 132 -2.10 3.70 3.87
C VAL A 132 -2.22 3.07 5.23
N PHE A 133 -3.18 3.53 6.04
CA PHE A 133 -3.45 2.94 7.33
C PHE A 133 -4.31 1.69 7.19
N ASP A 134 -3.83 0.54 7.64
CA ASP A 134 -4.66 -0.66 7.81
C ASP A 134 -5.01 -0.84 9.28
N TYR A 135 -6.32 -0.75 9.58
CA TYR A 135 -6.89 -0.87 10.93
C TYR A 135 -6.66 -2.24 11.55
N HIS A 136 -6.77 -3.30 10.73
CA HIS A 136 -6.60 -4.66 11.23
C HIS A 136 -5.13 -4.94 11.59
N HIS A 137 -4.22 -4.51 10.73
CA HIS A 137 -2.79 -4.65 10.95
C HIS A 137 -2.32 -3.87 12.18
N HIS A 138 -2.85 -2.66 12.39
CA HIS A 138 -2.51 -1.82 13.54
C HIS A 138 -2.74 -2.55 14.87
N LYS A 139 -3.77 -3.38 14.98
CA LYS A 139 -4.06 -4.19 16.20
C LYS A 139 -2.89 -5.11 16.60
N PHE A 140 -2.02 -5.48 15.66
CA PHE A 140 -0.88 -6.39 15.88
C PHE A 140 0.48 -5.70 15.81
N CYS A 141 0.54 -4.50 15.23
CA CYS A 141 1.78 -3.72 15.05
C CYS A 141 1.50 -2.24 15.30
N SER A 142 1.10 -1.88 16.53
CA SER A 142 0.66 -0.52 16.86
C SER A 142 1.80 0.51 16.93
N GLY A 143 3.04 0.07 17.20
CA GLY A 143 4.16 0.99 17.42
C GLY A 143 3.99 1.87 18.68
N ASP A 144 3.26 1.37 19.69
CA ASP A 144 2.89 2.08 20.91
C ASP A 144 2.03 3.33 20.69
N MET A 145 1.24 3.34 19.61
CA MET A 145 0.28 4.39 19.29
C MET A 145 -1.15 3.87 19.46
N SER A 146 -2.07 4.75 19.84
CA SER A 146 -3.51 4.49 19.71
C SER A 146 -3.91 4.43 18.24
N GLU A 147 -5.08 3.84 17.94
CA GLU A 147 -5.61 3.75 16.57
C GLU A 147 -5.80 5.14 15.96
N GLN A 148 -6.36 6.08 16.73
CA GLN A 148 -6.55 7.46 16.30
C GLN A 148 -5.22 8.16 15.96
N GLU A 149 -4.23 8.10 16.86
CA GLU A 149 -2.91 8.72 16.62
C GLU A 149 -2.24 8.15 15.37
N ALA A 150 -2.33 6.83 15.17
CA ALA A 150 -1.74 6.19 14.00
C ALA A 150 -2.48 6.55 12.69
N LEU A 151 -3.82 6.61 12.73
CA LEU A 151 -4.61 7.07 11.60
C LEU A 151 -4.27 8.51 11.23
N GLU A 152 -4.27 9.43 12.22
CA GLU A 152 -3.95 10.85 12.00
C GLU A 152 -2.53 11.04 11.45
N MET A 153 -1.56 10.28 11.96
CA MET A 153 -0.20 10.28 11.45
C MET A 153 -0.15 9.80 9.99
N ALA A 154 -0.84 8.72 9.64
CA ALA A 154 -0.90 8.24 8.26
C ALA A 154 -1.58 9.24 7.33
N ILE A 155 -2.73 9.81 7.71
CA ILE A 155 -3.45 10.87 6.96
C ILE A 155 -2.55 12.07 6.68
N SER A 156 -1.73 12.49 7.65
CA SER A 156 -0.84 13.65 7.51
C SER A 156 0.23 13.48 6.41
N THR A 157 0.45 12.25 5.94
CA THR A 157 1.41 11.96 4.85
C THR A 157 0.82 12.15 3.45
N TRP A 158 -0.50 12.32 3.34
CA TRP A 158 -1.17 12.44 2.05
C TRP A 158 -1.18 13.90 1.55
N PRO A 159 -1.11 14.12 0.22
CA PRO A 159 -1.31 15.45 -0.34
C PRO A 159 -2.68 16.01 0.05
N SER A 160 -2.74 17.29 0.38
CA SER A 160 -3.95 17.96 0.89
C SER A 160 -5.13 18.01 -0.09
N ASP A 161 -4.88 17.79 -1.37
CA ASP A 161 -5.87 17.75 -2.45
C ASP A 161 -6.33 16.33 -2.81
N ILE A 162 -5.86 15.32 -2.07
CA ILE A 162 -6.22 13.92 -2.29
C ILE A 162 -6.79 13.34 -0.99
N THR A 163 -8.06 12.93 -1.01
CA THR A 163 -8.65 12.16 0.08
C THR A 163 -7.81 10.92 0.35
N PRO A 164 -7.30 10.70 1.57
CA PRO A 164 -6.54 9.52 1.93
C PRO A 164 -7.31 8.23 1.63
N ALA A 165 -6.59 7.13 1.50
CA ALA A 165 -7.20 5.80 1.44
C ALA A 165 -6.68 4.99 2.61
N VAL A 166 -7.57 4.23 3.22
CA VAL A 166 -7.28 3.30 4.30
C VAL A 166 -7.68 1.88 3.89
N HIS A 167 -7.18 0.90 4.61
CA HIS A 167 -7.67 -0.46 4.54
C HIS A 167 -8.36 -0.83 5.85
N TYR A 168 -9.52 -1.47 5.71
CA TYR A 168 -10.26 -1.99 6.85
C TYR A 168 -10.64 -3.45 6.59
N SER A 169 -10.41 -4.28 7.58
CA SER A 169 -10.90 -5.65 7.62
C SER A 169 -11.05 -6.10 9.06
N GLU A 170 -11.68 -7.24 9.24
CA GLU A 170 -11.81 -7.90 10.53
C GLU A 170 -11.14 -9.26 10.50
N SER A 171 -11.03 -9.91 11.67
CA SER A 171 -10.48 -11.26 11.74
C SER A 171 -11.46 -12.29 11.18
N ARG A 172 -10.95 -13.20 10.35
CA ARG A 172 -11.70 -14.37 9.87
C ARG A 172 -12.20 -15.29 10.99
N ARG A 173 -11.59 -15.23 12.17
CA ARG A 173 -12.13 -15.92 13.36
C ARG A 173 -13.57 -15.50 13.67
N LYS A 174 -13.86 -14.18 13.56
CA LYS A 174 -15.21 -13.63 13.78
C LYS A 174 -16.18 -14.14 12.73
N GLU A 175 -15.76 -14.19 11.46
CA GLU A 175 -16.55 -14.70 10.36
C GLU A 175 -16.91 -16.17 10.50
N GLN A 176 -15.92 -17.02 10.82
CA GLN A 176 -16.08 -18.47 10.81
C GLN A 176 -16.34 -19.06 12.21
N LEU A 177 -16.33 -18.23 13.26
CA LEU A 177 -16.47 -18.63 14.66
C LEU A 177 -15.48 -19.77 15.04
N ASP A 178 -14.24 -19.69 14.51
CA ASP A 178 -13.19 -20.70 14.66
C ASP A 178 -11.92 -20.07 15.23
N GLU A 179 -11.63 -20.34 16.52
CA GLU A 179 -10.46 -19.85 17.24
C GLU A 179 -9.13 -20.47 16.78
N THR A 180 -9.15 -21.53 15.96
CA THR A 180 -7.93 -22.15 15.41
C THR A 180 -7.34 -21.35 14.23
N ILE A 181 -8.14 -20.49 13.61
CA ILE A 181 -7.71 -19.58 12.54
C ILE A 181 -6.77 -18.52 13.13
N ARG A 182 -5.74 -18.16 12.40
CA ARG A 182 -4.85 -17.06 12.83
C ARG A 182 -5.65 -15.77 12.95
N VAL A 183 -5.47 -15.05 14.06
CA VAL A 183 -6.22 -13.81 14.34
C VAL A 183 -5.97 -12.72 13.30
N GLN A 184 -4.78 -12.72 12.64
CA GLN A 184 -4.43 -11.82 11.55
C GLN A 184 -5.09 -12.16 10.21
N ALA A 185 -5.73 -13.36 10.08
CA ALA A 185 -6.38 -13.72 8.83
C ALA A 185 -7.58 -12.79 8.60
N HIS A 186 -7.61 -12.18 7.41
CA HIS A 186 -8.66 -11.23 7.03
C HIS A 186 -9.99 -11.95 6.77
N SER A 187 -11.07 -11.37 7.27
CA SER A 187 -12.45 -11.72 6.92
C SER A 187 -12.80 -11.22 5.52
N ASP A 188 -13.70 -11.94 4.85
CA ASP A 188 -14.31 -11.49 3.60
C ASP A 188 -15.49 -10.52 3.85
N TYR A 189 -15.88 -10.32 5.12
CA TYR A 189 -17.00 -9.48 5.53
C TYR A 189 -16.62 -8.46 6.60
N ILE A 190 -17.36 -7.36 6.64
CA ILE A 190 -17.27 -6.31 7.66
C ILE A 190 -18.50 -6.42 8.55
N TYR A 191 -18.33 -6.42 9.86
CA TYR A 191 -19.38 -6.58 10.87
C TYR A 191 -19.53 -5.35 11.76
N ASP A 192 -18.45 -4.60 11.98
CA ASP A 192 -18.44 -3.41 12.84
C ASP A 192 -18.36 -2.13 12.01
N GLU A 193 -18.76 -1.02 12.61
CA GLU A 193 -18.57 0.31 12.02
C GLU A 193 -17.08 0.71 12.09
N ILE A 194 -16.63 1.42 11.06
CA ILE A 194 -15.29 1.99 11.01
C ILE A 194 -15.31 3.34 11.72
N ASP A 195 -14.48 3.53 12.73
CA ASP A 195 -14.27 4.85 13.32
C ASP A 195 -13.28 5.64 12.47
N THR A 196 -13.75 6.69 11.83
CA THR A 196 -12.91 7.59 11.05
C THR A 196 -12.34 8.74 11.88
N TYR A 197 -12.69 8.84 13.16
CA TYR A 197 -12.34 9.94 14.06
C TYR A 197 -12.65 11.32 13.47
N GLY A 198 -13.69 11.38 12.62
CA GLY A 198 -14.14 12.61 11.95
C GLY A 198 -13.34 13.00 10.71
N HIS A 199 -12.44 12.17 10.22
CA HIS A 199 -11.71 12.39 8.99
C HIS A 199 -12.48 11.92 7.76
N ASP A 200 -12.25 12.59 6.64
CA ASP A 200 -12.69 12.16 5.30
C ASP A 200 -11.61 11.24 4.69
N ILE A 201 -11.92 9.96 4.54
CA ILE A 201 -10.99 8.90 4.12
C ILE A 201 -11.62 7.94 3.11
#